data_5ae5471329263500a8fc7d3301eb066e
#
_entry.id   5ae5471329263500a8fc7d3301eb066e
#
_cell.length_a   1.000
_cell.length_b   1.000
_cell.length_c   1.000
_cell.angle_alpha   90.00
_cell.angle_beta   90.00
_cell.angle_gamma   90.00
#
_symmetry.space_group_name_H-M   'P 1'
#
loop_
_entity.id
_entity.type
_entity.pdbx_description
1 polymer ?
#
loop_
_entity_poly.entity_id
_entity_poly.type
_entity_poly.pdbx_seq_one_letter_code
_entity_poly.pdbx_strand_id
1 'polypeptide(L)'
;KFKNDNQELGGYIILKNKKICLSMDAGSTPSLKYTKDYQSGALSFEIISNGKKLISNCGYYKKDNNKLNHLSKSSATQNTLVIDDSSSCKFTKTHNNFLVKNGLKILKKESVFEKNYWKINASHDGYQKKYNSIHEREIEFYPEQMKFIGYDKLVRKDTSKNIKFDIRFHLSPNTKVMKTQDNKSILIELDDEGWKFSCDNFDINIDNGLYLGIKN
;
A
#
# COMPACT_ATOMS: atom_id res chain seq x y z
N LYS A 1 10.75 26.30 6.01
CA LYS A 1 11.76 25.53 5.24
C LYS A 1 11.47 24.07 5.47
N PHE A 2 10.93 23.35 4.47
CA PHE A 2 10.86 21.90 4.51
C PHE A 2 12.29 21.38 4.41
N LYS A 3 12.77 20.70 5.46
CA LYS A 3 14.01 19.92 5.36
C LYS A 3 13.72 18.67 4.53
N ASN A 4 14.68 18.25 3.73
CA ASN A 4 14.66 16.89 3.17
C ASN A 4 14.87 15.94 4.35
N ASP A 5 13.88 15.10 4.64
CA ASP A 5 13.95 14.22 5.79
C ASP A 5 13.65 12.78 5.35
N ASN A 6 14.55 11.88 5.71
CA ASN A 6 14.28 10.45 5.78
C ASN A 6 13.92 10.14 7.23
N GLN A 7 12.72 9.64 7.47
CA GLN A 7 12.26 9.34 8.82
C GLN A 7 11.68 7.93 8.86
N GLU A 8 12.02 7.22 9.92
CA GLU A 8 11.31 6.02 10.32
C GLU A 8 10.54 6.31 11.60
N LEU A 9 9.20 6.21 11.54
CA LEU A 9 8.33 6.53 12.66
C LEU A 9 7.20 5.52 12.76
N GLY A 10 7.07 4.85 13.91
CA GLY A 10 5.95 3.96 14.20
C GLY A 10 5.78 2.80 13.21
N GLY A 11 6.87 2.35 12.58
CA GLY A 11 6.83 1.30 11.54
C GLY A 11 6.71 1.85 10.12
N TYR A 12 6.51 3.14 9.94
CA TYR A 12 6.48 3.77 8.61
C TYR A 12 7.86 4.26 8.21
N ILE A 13 8.20 4.08 6.93
CA ILE A 13 9.31 4.76 6.27
C ILE A 13 8.72 5.95 5.52
N ILE A 14 9.24 7.16 5.77
CA ILE A 14 8.76 8.40 5.17
C ILE A 14 9.93 9.10 4.49
N LEU A 15 9.85 9.23 3.17
CA LEU A 15 10.83 9.97 2.35
C LEU A 15 10.13 11.19 1.77
N LYS A 16 10.69 12.38 1.97
CA LYS A 16 10.06 13.61 1.50
C LYS A 16 11.03 14.67 1.05
N ASN A 17 10.60 15.45 0.07
CA ASN A 17 11.20 16.71 -0.35
C ASN A 17 10.11 17.81 -0.40
N LYS A 18 10.39 18.91 -1.11
CA LYS A 18 9.44 20.03 -1.23
C LYS A 18 8.17 19.65 -2.01
N LYS A 19 8.24 18.71 -2.96
CA LYS A 19 7.15 18.37 -3.88
C LYS A 19 6.49 17.04 -3.52
N ILE A 20 7.28 16.05 -3.16
CA ILE A 20 6.83 14.66 -2.97
C ILE A 20 6.99 14.24 -1.53
N CYS A 21 5.98 13.54 -1.02
CA CYS A 21 6.07 12.72 0.18
C CYS A 21 5.65 11.29 -0.18
N LEU A 22 6.57 10.35 0.00
CA LEU A 22 6.34 8.92 -0.11
C LEU A 22 6.36 8.32 1.29
N SER A 23 5.30 7.63 1.69
CA SER A 23 5.26 6.89 2.95
C SER A 23 4.90 5.43 2.69
N MET A 24 5.58 4.49 3.35
CA MET A 24 5.30 3.05 3.27
C MET A 24 5.16 2.46 4.66
N ASP A 25 4.12 1.65 4.87
CA ASP A 25 3.96 0.84 6.08
C ASP A 25 4.95 -0.34 6.03
N ALA A 26 6.01 -0.26 6.80
CA ALA A 26 7.03 -1.29 7.00
C ALA A 26 7.09 -1.73 8.47
N GLY A 27 5.93 -1.77 9.13
CA GLY A 27 5.76 -2.19 10.52
C GLY A 27 5.27 -3.64 10.63
N SER A 28 5.86 -4.40 11.58
CA SER A 28 5.30 -5.68 12.00
C SER A 28 4.00 -5.48 12.78
N THR A 29 3.14 -6.49 12.79
CA THR A 29 1.92 -6.46 13.60
C THR A 29 2.28 -6.19 15.06
N PRO A 30 1.64 -5.21 15.72
CA PRO A 30 1.89 -4.89 17.11
C PRO A 30 1.38 -6.00 18.05
N SER A 31 1.72 -5.94 19.34
CA SER A 31 1.18 -6.86 20.33
C SER A 31 -0.35 -6.76 20.42
N LEU A 32 -1.02 -7.86 20.79
CA LEU A 32 -2.48 -8.04 20.71
C LEU A 32 -3.28 -6.84 21.27
N LYS A 33 -2.84 -6.29 22.39
CA LYS A 33 -3.52 -5.14 23.05
C LYS A 33 -3.61 -3.87 22.20
N TYR A 34 -2.77 -3.76 21.17
CA TYR A 34 -2.73 -2.60 20.26
C TYR A 34 -3.29 -2.90 18.87
N THR A 35 -3.92 -4.07 18.67
CA THR A 35 -4.41 -4.47 17.34
C THR A 35 -5.83 -4.01 17.04
N LYS A 36 -6.50 -3.33 17.99
CA LYS A 36 -7.87 -2.83 17.81
C LYS A 36 -8.02 -1.98 16.53
N ASP A 37 -7.08 -1.08 16.30
CA ASP A 37 -7.12 -0.15 15.17
C ASP A 37 -6.12 -0.52 14.06
N TYR A 38 -5.48 -1.69 14.18
CA TYR A 38 -4.53 -2.16 13.18
C TYR A 38 -5.22 -2.52 11.87
N GLN A 39 -4.57 -2.23 10.75
CA GLN A 39 -4.99 -2.55 9.39
C GLN A 39 -3.94 -3.46 8.73
N SER A 40 -4.37 -4.38 7.88
CA SER A 40 -3.46 -5.27 7.13
C SER A 40 -2.80 -4.54 5.95
N GLY A 41 -2.12 -3.45 6.27
CA GLY A 41 -1.51 -2.53 5.31
C GLY A 41 -0.02 -2.74 5.08
N ALA A 42 0.56 -3.86 5.52
CA ALA A 42 1.99 -4.08 5.32
C ALA A 42 2.42 -3.90 3.86
N LEU A 43 3.47 -3.12 3.65
CA LEU A 43 4.02 -2.65 2.39
C LEU A 43 3.04 -1.80 1.56
N SER A 44 1.89 -1.39 2.12
CA SER A 44 1.10 -0.36 1.48
C SER A 44 1.84 0.98 1.53
N PHE A 45 1.57 1.82 0.53
CA PHE A 45 2.20 3.12 0.46
C PHE A 45 1.21 4.20 0.05
N GLU A 46 1.56 5.42 0.37
CA GLU A 46 0.86 6.62 -0.07
C GLU A 46 1.84 7.61 -0.70
N ILE A 47 1.37 8.33 -1.71
CA ILE A 47 2.13 9.37 -2.39
C ILE A 47 1.34 10.66 -2.33
N ILE A 48 1.99 11.71 -1.86
CA ILE A 48 1.49 13.10 -1.91
C ILE A 48 2.40 13.85 -2.90
N SER A 49 1.79 14.48 -3.89
CA SER A 49 2.45 15.38 -4.85
C SER A 49 1.94 16.80 -4.66
N ASN A 50 2.84 17.76 -4.49
CA ASN A 50 2.52 19.18 -4.27
C ASN A 50 1.39 19.43 -3.24
N GLY A 51 1.37 18.62 -2.15
CA GLY A 51 0.37 18.70 -1.09
C GLY A 51 -0.94 17.97 -1.39
N LYS A 52 -1.11 17.34 -2.56
CA LYS A 52 -2.30 16.59 -2.97
C LYS A 52 -2.04 15.09 -2.93
N LYS A 53 -3.00 14.30 -2.45
CA LYS A 53 -2.90 12.84 -2.40
C LYS A 53 -3.07 12.26 -3.80
N LEU A 54 -2.00 11.69 -4.35
CA LEU A 54 -2.03 10.96 -5.61
C LEU A 54 -2.46 9.51 -5.39
N ILE A 55 -1.74 8.79 -4.52
CA ILE A 55 -2.06 7.43 -4.09
C ILE A 55 -2.39 7.48 -2.61
N SER A 56 -3.53 6.95 -2.22
CA SER A 56 -4.03 7.02 -0.85
C SER A 56 -4.81 5.76 -0.52
N ASN A 57 -4.52 5.12 0.61
CA ASN A 57 -5.34 4.00 1.10
C ASN A 57 -6.80 4.41 1.27
N CYS A 58 -7.73 3.43 1.30
CA CYS A 58 -9.17 3.69 1.38
C CYS A 58 -9.63 4.33 2.70
N GLY A 59 -8.72 4.57 3.64
CA GLY A 59 -9.03 5.14 4.95
C GLY A 59 -9.53 4.09 5.94
N TYR A 60 -9.94 4.56 7.12
CA TYR A 60 -10.36 3.72 8.24
C TYR A 60 -11.73 4.11 8.78
N TYR A 61 -12.63 3.13 8.90
CA TYR A 61 -13.96 3.33 9.46
C TYR A 61 -13.95 3.02 10.96
N LYS A 62 -14.03 4.06 11.80
CA LYS A 62 -13.82 3.97 13.27
C LYS A 62 -14.95 3.33 14.06
N LYS A 63 -16.17 3.20 13.50
CA LYS A 63 -17.32 2.68 14.26
C LYS A 63 -17.12 1.19 14.53
N ASP A 64 -16.96 0.84 15.81
CA ASP A 64 -16.71 -0.52 16.27
C ASP A 64 -17.85 -1.49 15.87
N ASN A 65 -17.51 -2.77 15.78
CA ASN A 65 -18.43 -3.89 15.49
C ASN A 65 -19.26 -3.74 14.20
N ASN A 66 -18.78 -2.97 13.22
CA ASN A 66 -19.42 -2.72 11.94
C ASN A 66 -18.69 -3.48 10.83
N LYS A 67 -19.43 -3.95 9.81
CA LYS A 67 -18.86 -4.60 8.63
C LYS A 67 -17.84 -3.70 7.91
N LEU A 68 -18.11 -2.39 7.84
CA LEU A 68 -17.19 -1.42 7.24
C LEU A 68 -15.91 -1.24 8.06
N ASN A 69 -15.99 -1.32 9.40
CA ASN A 69 -14.78 -1.33 10.23
C ASN A 69 -13.91 -2.55 9.92
N HIS A 70 -14.50 -3.75 9.81
CA HIS A 70 -13.77 -4.95 9.43
C HIS A 70 -13.20 -4.85 8.01
N LEU A 71 -13.99 -4.35 7.06
CA LEU A 71 -13.53 -4.13 5.69
C LEU A 71 -12.33 -3.18 5.63
N SER A 72 -12.38 -2.04 6.36
CA SER A 72 -11.28 -1.07 6.39
C SER A 72 -9.97 -1.61 6.95
N LYS A 73 -10.00 -2.76 7.63
CA LYS A 73 -8.81 -3.46 8.14
C LYS A 73 -8.19 -4.43 7.14
N SER A 74 -8.88 -4.73 6.04
CA SER A 74 -8.40 -5.70 5.05
C SER A 74 -7.29 -5.14 4.16
N SER A 75 -6.42 -6.03 3.66
CA SER A 75 -5.41 -5.63 2.66
C SER A 75 -6.03 -5.11 1.36
N ALA A 76 -7.27 -5.49 1.06
CA ALA A 76 -8.00 -5.03 -0.12
C ALA A 76 -8.29 -3.51 -0.12
N THR A 77 -8.27 -2.86 1.04
CA THR A 77 -8.44 -1.40 1.18
C THR A 77 -7.12 -0.65 1.27
N GLN A 78 -6.01 -1.34 1.05
CA GLN A 78 -4.65 -0.81 1.14
C GLN A 78 -3.95 -0.90 -0.22
N ASN A 79 -2.99 -0.01 -0.46
CA ASN A 79 -2.18 0.00 -1.68
C ASN A 79 -1.11 -1.10 -1.64
N THR A 80 -1.53 -2.36 -1.66
CA THR A 80 -0.64 -3.51 -1.51
C THR A 80 -1.11 -4.71 -2.32
N LEU A 81 -0.29 -5.76 -2.33
CA LEU A 81 -0.60 -7.04 -2.97
C LEU A 81 -1.56 -7.86 -2.10
N VAL A 82 -2.53 -8.48 -2.74
CA VAL A 82 -3.54 -9.36 -2.14
C VAL A 82 -3.54 -10.71 -2.86
N ILE A 83 -3.49 -11.83 -2.13
CA ILE A 83 -3.53 -13.18 -2.69
C ILE A 83 -4.90 -13.82 -2.43
N ASP A 84 -5.59 -14.28 -3.50
CA ASP A 84 -6.90 -14.97 -3.43
C ASP A 84 -7.88 -14.24 -2.50
N ASP A 85 -8.01 -12.93 -2.63
CA ASP A 85 -8.85 -12.05 -1.77
C ASP A 85 -8.57 -12.16 -0.26
N SER A 86 -7.41 -12.68 0.11
CA SER A 86 -7.01 -12.84 1.51
C SER A 86 -6.12 -11.70 1.98
N SER A 87 -6.43 -11.16 3.15
CA SER A 87 -5.56 -10.19 3.82
C SER A 87 -4.28 -10.83 4.35
N SER A 88 -3.19 -10.06 4.40
CA SER A 88 -1.90 -10.46 4.96
C SER A 88 -1.95 -10.77 6.46
N CYS A 89 -2.98 -10.29 7.17
CA CYS A 89 -3.28 -10.64 8.56
C CYS A 89 -4.67 -11.24 8.68
N LYS A 90 -4.86 -12.15 9.65
CA LYS A 90 -6.17 -12.71 9.98
C LYS A 90 -6.73 -12.02 11.21
N PHE A 91 -7.95 -11.49 11.09
CA PHE A 91 -8.69 -10.92 12.20
C PHE A 91 -9.67 -11.94 12.81
N THR A 92 -9.95 -11.79 14.10
CA THR A 92 -11.01 -12.51 14.80
C THR A 92 -11.95 -11.50 15.44
N LYS A 93 -13.25 -11.77 15.35
CA LYS A 93 -14.27 -10.96 16.02
C LYS A 93 -14.25 -11.28 17.52
N THR A 94 -14.22 -10.23 18.33
CA THR A 94 -14.46 -10.29 19.77
C THR A 94 -15.83 -9.66 20.06
N HIS A 95 -16.23 -9.57 21.31
CA HIS A 95 -17.53 -8.97 21.68
C HIS A 95 -17.72 -7.58 21.04
N ASN A 96 -16.71 -6.72 21.12
CA ASN A 96 -16.81 -5.32 20.68
C ASN A 96 -15.90 -4.95 19.48
N ASN A 97 -14.95 -5.81 19.06
CA ASN A 97 -13.92 -5.43 18.13
C ASN A 97 -13.47 -6.59 17.24
N PHE A 98 -12.66 -6.24 16.24
CA PHE A 98 -11.87 -7.18 15.45
C PHE A 98 -10.39 -7.02 15.83
N LEU A 99 -9.81 -8.08 16.41
CA LEU A 99 -8.40 -8.12 16.80
C LEU A 99 -7.61 -9.05 15.88
N VAL A 100 -6.31 -8.80 15.73
CA VAL A 100 -5.47 -9.67 14.92
C VAL A 100 -5.28 -11.02 15.62
N LYS A 101 -5.68 -12.10 14.93
CA LYS A 101 -5.45 -13.49 15.37
C LYS A 101 -4.08 -14.00 14.89
N ASN A 102 -3.80 -13.77 13.60
CA ASN A 102 -2.51 -14.10 12.99
C ASN A 102 -1.96 -12.82 12.37
N GLY A 103 -0.93 -12.31 12.96
CA GLY A 103 -0.18 -11.14 12.48
C GLY A 103 0.93 -11.54 11.51
N LEU A 104 1.72 -10.58 11.14
CA LEU A 104 2.89 -10.71 10.27
C LEU A 104 4.13 -10.07 10.89
N LYS A 105 5.28 -10.44 10.35
CA LYS A 105 6.58 -9.83 10.65
C LYS A 105 7.17 -9.23 9.38
N ILE A 106 7.77 -8.08 9.54
CA ILE A 106 8.65 -7.53 8.52
C ILE A 106 9.98 -8.29 8.60
N LEU A 107 10.41 -8.84 7.48
CA LEU A 107 11.61 -9.67 7.37
C LEU A 107 12.82 -8.86 6.87
N LYS A 108 12.57 -7.91 5.98
CA LYS A 108 13.55 -7.01 5.41
C LYS A 108 12.98 -5.60 5.39
N LYS A 109 13.83 -4.61 5.67
CA LYS A 109 13.48 -3.20 5.59
C LYS A 109 14.74 -2.38 5.34
N GLU A 110 14.80 -1.71 4.19
CA GLU A 110 15.92 -0.90 3.75
C GLU A 110 15.38 0.37 3.07
N SER A 111 16.08 1.47 3.24
CA SER A 111 15.77 2.71 2.52
C SER A 111 17.04 3.43 2.11
N VAL A 112 17.00 4.05 0.93
CA VAL A 112 18.02 4.96 0.42
C VAL A 112 17.34 6.30 0.16
N PHE A 113 17.97 7.40 0.58
CA PHE A 113 17.47 8.73 0.39
C PHE A 113 18.60 9.67 -0.02
N GLU A 114 18.70 9.92 -1.30
CA GLU A 114 19.71 10.77 -1.92
C GLU A 114 19.04 11.91 -2.68
N LYS A 115 19.80 12.91 -3.09
CA LYS A 115 19.27 14.07 -3.81
C LYS A 115 18.45 13.69 -5.04
N ASN A 116 18.93 12.72 -5.83
CA ASN A 116 18.37 12.36 -7.14
C ASN A 116 17.83 10.93 -7.20
N TYR A 117 17.82 10.21 -6.07
CA TYR A 117 17.36 8.83 -6.00
C TYR A 117 16.87 8.46 -4.62
N TRP A 118 15.65 7.92 -4.55
CA TRP A 118 15.09 7.33 -3.33
C TRP A 118 14.73 5.88 -3.60
N LYS A 119 14.84 5.07 -2.56
CA LYS A 119 14.44 3.67 -2.62
C LYS A 119 13.91 3.24 -1.27
N ILE A 120 12.83 2.46 -1.27
CA ILE A 120 12.34 1.69 -0.14
C ILE A 120 12.23 0.24 -0.61
N ASN A 121 12.83 -0.69 0.12
CA ASN A 121 12.70 -2.13 -0.11
C ASN A 121 12.33 -2.79 1.22
N ALA A 122 11.21 -3.53 1.23
CA ALA A 122 10.76 -4.23 2.41
C ALA A 122 10.04 -5.53 2.06
N SER A 123 10.02 -6.48 3.00
CA SER A 123 9.32 -7.76 2.82
C SER A 123 8.63 -8.21 4.11
N HIS A 124 7.58 -9.02 3.98
CA HIS A 124 6.83 -9.56 5.10
C HIS A 124 6.40 -11.02 4.89
N ASP A 125 6.16 -11.73 6.00
CA ASP A 125 5.75 -13.13 6.04
C ASP A 125 4.23 -13.36 6.13
N GLY A 126 3.40 -12.33 5.96
CA GLY A 126 1.94 -12.40 6.15
C GLY A 126 1.25 -13.48 5.31
N TYR A 127 1.80 -13.83 4.17
CA TYR A 127 1.31 -14.90 3.30
C TYR A 127 2.03 -16.25 3.46
N GLN A 128 3.07 -16.33 4.32
CA GLN A 128 3.90 -17.52 4.49
C GLN A 128 3.05 -18.73 4.97
N LYS A 129 2.19 -18.54 5.96
CA LYS A 129 1.45 -19.63 6.58
C LYS A 129 0.43 -20.27 5.65
N LYS A 130 -0.27 -19.47 4.82
CA LYS A 130 -1.37 -19.94 3.96
C LYS A 130 -0.89 -20.31 2.56
N TYR A 131 0.05 -19.54 2.01
CA TYR A 131 0.46 -19.61 0.61
C TYR A 131 1.93 -19.96 0.42
N ASN A 132 2.66 -20.22 1.51
CA ASN A 132 4.11 -20.45 1.49
C ASN A 132 4.87 -19.35 0.73
N SER A 133 4.40 -18.11 0.86
CA SER A 133 4.85 -16.96 0.09
C SER A 133 5.27 -15.81 0.99
N ILE A 134 6.38 -15.18 0.65
CA ILE A 134 6.83 -13.91 1.21
C ILE A 134 6.56 -12.85 0.15
N HIS A 135 5.92 -11.75 0.55
CA HIS A 135 5.77 -10.57 -0.30
C HIS A 135 6.95 -9.63 -0.07
N GLU A 136 7.62 -9.27 -1.14
CA GLU A 136 8.66 -8.25 -1.19
C GLU A 136 8.22 -7.14 -2.13
N ARG A 137 8.36 -5.89 -1.68
CA ARG A 137 8.08 -4.68 -2.47
C ARG A 137 9.27 -3.76 -2.46
N GLU A 138 9.61 -3.25 -3.63
CA GLU A 138 10.56 -2.18 -3.81
C GLU A 138 9.87 -1.01 -4.51
N ILE A 139 10.09 0.22 -4.01
CA ILE A 139 9.67 1.46 -4.65
C ILE A 139 10.88 2.35 -4.79
N GLU A 140 11.15 2.76 -6.02
CA GLU A 140 12.15 3.76 -6.38
C GLU A 140 11.47 5.06 -6.79
N PHE A 141 12.12 6.18 -6.51
CA PHE A 141 11.70 7.49 -6.98
C PHE A 141 12.90 8.28 -7.51
N TYR A 142 12.73 8.83 -8.69
CA TYR A 142 13.70 9.66 -9.40
C TYR A 142 13.19 11.12 -9.42
N PRO A 143 13.63 11.98 -8.48
CA PRO A 143 13.09 13.33 -8.30
C PRO A 143 13.18 14.23 -9.54
N GLU A 144 14.26 14.14 -10.30
CA GLU A 144 14.44 14.97 -11.50
C GLU A 144 13.48 14.61 -12.64
N GLN A 145 13.10 13.33 -12.71
CA GLN A 145 12.18 12.80 -13.73
C GLN A 145 10.73 12.78 -13.23
N MET A 146 10.49 13.08 -11.96
CA MET A 146 9.20 12.88 -11.29
C MET A 146 8.64 11.47 -11.56
N LYS A 147 9.49 10.44 -11.46
CA LYS A 147 9.18 9.07 -11.86
C LYS A 147 9.29 8.13 -10.69
N PHE A 148 8.21 7.36 -10.44
CA PHE A 148 8.21 6.21 -9.55
C PHE A 148 8.34 4.91 -10.35
N ILE A 149 9.07 3.94 -9.80
CA ILE A 149 9.10 2.56 -10.30
C ILE A 149 8.81 1.65 -9.11
N GLY A 150 7.84 0.75 -9.26
CA GLY A 150 7.46 -0.21 -8.24
C GLY A 150 7.69 -1.64 -8.71
N TYR A 151 8.23 -2.48 -7.84
CA TYR A 151 8.39 -3.90 -8.05
C TYR A 151 7.73 -4.66 -6.91
N ASP A 152 6.86 -5.60 -7.24
CA ASP A 152 6.29 -6.56 -6.31
C ASP A 152 6.75 -7.96 -6.66
N LYS A 153 7.19 -8.71 -5.66
CA LYS A 153 7.68 -10.08 -5.81
C LYS A 153 7.06 -11.00 -4.77
N LEU A 154 6.56 -12.14 -5.23
CA LEU A 154 6.19 -13.26 -4.36
C LEU A 154 7.31 -14.30 -4.37
N VAL A 155 8.04 -14.38 -3.25
CA VAL A 155 9.10 -15.37 -3.05
C VAL A 155 8.48 -16.64 -2.49
N ARG A 156 8.55 -17.75 -3.25
CA ARG A 156 7.95 -19.03 -2.91
C ARG A 156 8.99 -20.14 -2.96
N LYS A 157 8.92 -21.07 -2.00
CA LYS A 157 9.73 -22.31 -2.02
C LYS A 157 9.13 -23.37 -2.94
N ASP A 158 7.79 -23.39 -3.06
CA ASP A 158 7.05 -24.33 -3.88
C ASP A 158 6.19 -23.57 -4.88
N THR A 159 6.38 -23.85 -6.16
CA THR A 159 5.66 -23.22 -7.27
C THR A 159 4.64 -24.17 -7.93
N SER A 160 4.42 -25.35 -7.36
CA SER A 160 3.50 -26.37 -7.92
C SER A 160 2.05 -25.91 -8.00
N LYS A 161 1.64 -24.95 -7.16
CA LYS A 161 0.27 -24.40 -7.16
C LYS A 161 0.27 -22.99 -7.77
N ASN A 162 -0.63 -22.76 -8.69
CA ASN A 162 -0.91 -21.40 -9.17
C ASN A 162 -1.55 -20.58 -8.06
N ILE A 163 -1.12 -19.32 -7.94
CA ILE A 163 -1.70 -18.34 -7.02
C ILE A 163 -2.24 -17.19 -7.86
N LYS A 164 -3.49 -16.82 -7.60
CA LYS A 164 -4.08 -15.59 -8.11
C LYS A 164 -3.72 -14.45 -7.15
N PHE A 165 -3.29 -13.33 -7.68
CA PHE A 165 -3.02 -12.13 -6.87
C PHE A 165 -3.43 -10.88 -7.63
N ASP A 166 -3.74 -9.85 -6.86
CA ASP A 166 -3.98 -8.49 -7.35
C ASP A 166 -3.02 -7.54 -6.65
N ILE A 167 -2.51 -6.55 -7.36
CA ILE A 167 -1.82 -5.40 -6.78
C ILE A 167 -2.77 -4.22 -6.91
N ARG A 168 -3.16 -3.63 -5.78
CA ARG A 168 -4.16 -2.58 -5.73
C ARG A 168 -3.52 -1.23 -5.49
N PHE A 169 -4.00 -0.23 -6.23
CA PHE A 169 -3.62 1.17 -6.10
C PHE A 169 -4.90 1.99 -5.98
N HIS A 170 -5.16 2.51 -4.78
CA HIS A 170 -6.30 3.38 -4.54
C HIS A 170 -5.88 4.82 -4.76
N LEU A 171 -6.73 5.57 -5.43
CA LEU A 171 -6.52 6.98 -5.68
C LEU A 171 -7.35 7.81 -4.69
N SER A 172 -6.98 9.08 -4.55
CA SER A 172 -7.78 10.04 -3.77
C SER A 172 -9.20 10.10 -4.30
N PRO A 173 -10.23 10.27 -3.44
CA PRO A 173 -11.60 10.44 -3.92
C PRO A 173 -11.73 11.55 -4.96
N ASN A 174 -12.58 11.32 -5.97
CA ASN A 174 -12.86 12.22 -7.09
C ASN A 174 -11.68 12.45 -8.06
N THR A 175 -10.58 11.69 -7.96
CA THR A 175 -9.52 11.70 -8.96
C THR A 175 -10.07 11.20 -10.30
N LYS A 176 -9.84 11.96 -11.37
CA LYS A 176 -10.23 11.54 -12.71
C LYS A 176 -9.16 10.64 -13.30
N VAL A 177 -9.61 9.55 -13.90
CA VAL A 177 -8.73 8.56 -14.53
C VAL A 177 -9.25 8.19 -15.90
N MET A 178 -8.33 7.94 -16.82
CA MET A 178 -8.64 7.52 -18.19
C MET A 178 -7.63 6.46 -18.65
N LYS A 179 -8.13 5.34 -19.20
CA LYS A 179 -7.28 4.36 -19.88
C LYS A 179 -6.80 4.91 -21.21
N THR A 180 -5.56 4.60 -21.56
CA THR A 180 -5.05 4.84 -22.92
C THR A 180 -5.69 3.85 -23.92
N GLN A 181 -5.67 4.17 -25.21
CA GLN A 181 -6.28 3.34 -26.25
C GLN A 181 -5.67 1.93 -26.33
N ASP A 182 -4.40 1.78 -26.01
CA ASP A 182 -3.69 0.50 -25.95
C ASP A 182 -3.98 -0.33 -24.69
N ASN A 183 -4.78 0.20 -23.76
CA ASN A 183 -5.09 -0.39 -22.45
C ASN A 183 -3.91 -0.68 -21.52
N LYS A 184 -2.70 -0.21 -21.85
CA LYS A 184 -1.47 -0.47 -21.10
C LYS A 184 -1.13 0.60 -20.09
N SER A 185 -1.84 1.73 -20.12
CA SER A 185 -1.57 2.85 -19.23
C SER A 185 -2.86 3.51 -18.77
N ILE A 186 -2.75 4.20 -17.65
CA ILE A 186 -3.80 5.05 -17.09
C ILE A 186 -3.24 6.45 -16.94
N LEU A 187 -4.00 7.44 -17.41
CA LEU A 187 -3.76 8.84 -17.15
C LEU A 187 -4.56 9.24 -15.92
N ILE A 188 -3.91 9.93 -15.00
CA ILE A 188 -4.47 10.37 -13.72
C ILE A 188 -4.36 11.89 -13.68
N GLU A 189 -5.51 12.57 -13.57
CA GLU A 189 -5.58 14.03 -13.39
C GLU A 189 -5.59 14.34 -11.89
N LEU A 190 -4.60 15.09 -11.45
CA LEU A 190 -4.46 15.53 -10.06
C LEU A 190 -4.30 17.06 -10.03
N ASP A 191 -5.42 17.79 -9.95
CA ASP A 191 -5.47 19.25 -10.04
C ASP A 191 -4.67 19.76 -11.27
N ASP A 192 -3.55 20.44 -11.04
CA ASP A 192 -2.69 21.01 -12.10
C ASP A 192 -1.63 20.02 -12.61
N GLU A 193 -1.67 18.76 -12.17
CA GLU A 193 -0.71 17.73 -12.56
C GLU A 193 -1.36 16.59 -13.31
N GLY A 194 -0.66 16.07 -14.33
CA GLY A 194 -0.98 14.82 -15.00
C GLY A 194 0.03 13.72 -14.64
N TRP A 195 -0.46 12.57 -14.19
CA TRP A 195 0.36 11.40 -13.94
C TRP A 195 0.00 10.28 -14.89
N LYS A 196 1.01 9.53 -15.31
CA LYS A 196 0.83 8.31 -16.11
C LYS A 196 1.26 7.11 -15.28
N PHE A 197 0.34 6.16 -15.12
CA PHE A 197 0.64 4.84 -14.55
C PHE A 197 0.67 3.81 -15.68
N SER A 198 1.66 2.92 -15.69
CA SER A 198 1.76 1.81 -16.63
C SER A 198 2.24 0.55 -15.94
N CYS A 199 1.87 -0.60 -16.49
CA CYS A 199 2.35 -1.91 -16.07
C CYS A 199 2.68 -2.73 -17.31
N ASP A 200 3.90 -3.24 -17.40
CA ASP A 200 4.36 -3.96 -18.60
C ASP A 200 3.94 -5.43 -18.60
N ASN A 201 3.73 -6.02 -17.41
CA ASN A 201 3.56 -7.47 -17.24
C ASN A 201 2.12 -7.93 -17.00
N PHE A 202 1.21 -7.01 -16.67
CA PHE A 202 -0.16 -7.34 -16.27
C PHE A 202 -1.16 -6.35 -16.84
N ASP A 203 -2.40 -6.83 -17.02
CA ASP A 203 -3.51 -5.98 -17.40
C ASP A 203 -3.86 -5.01 -16.27
N ILE A 204 -4.18 -3.77 -16.66
CA ILE A 204 -4.64 -2.75 -15.75
C ILE A 204 -6.15 -2.65 -15.83
N ASN A 205 -6.83 -2.79 -14.70
CA ASN A 205 -8.27 -2.58 -14.57
C ASN A 205 -8.56 -1.32 -13.73
N ILE A 206 -9.58 -0.58 -14.11
CA ILE A 206 -10.09 0.55 -13.34
C ILE A 206 -11.42 0.13 -12.74
N ASP A 207 -11.51 0.17 -11.42
CA ASP A 207 -12.71 -0.16 -10.67
C ASP A 207 -13.11 1.00 -9.75
N ASN A 208 -14.40 1.09 -9.44
CA ASN A 208 -14.88 2.02 -8.42
C ASN A 208 -14.51 1.50 -7.02
N GLY A 209 -13.77 2.30 -6.28
CA GLY A 209 -13.39 1.99 -4.90
C GLY A 209 -14.33 2.61 -3.87
N LEU A 210 -14.25 2.10 -2.65
CA LEU A 210 -14.94 2.65 -1.49
C LEU A 210 -13.95 3.41 -0.61
N TYR A 211 -14.19 4.70 -0.38
CA TYR A 211 -13.39 5.48 0.56
C TYR A 211 -14.06 5.50 1.94
N LEU A 212 -13.34 5.05 2.96
CA LEU A 212 -13.83 4.85 4.33
C LEU A 212 -13.27 5.89 5.31
N GLY A 213 -12.43 6.78 4.83
CA GLY A 213 -11.86 7.89 5.61
C GLY A 213 -12.84 9.05 5.77
N ILE A 214 -12.48 10.00 6.63
CA ILE A 214 -13.21 11.27 6.76
C ILE A 214 -12.86 12.12 5.53
N LYS A 215 -13.86 12.59 4.80
CA LYS A 215 -13.67 13.64 3.79
C LYS A 215 -13.38 14.93 4.55
N ASN A 216 -12.21 15.49 4.34
CA ASN A 216 -11.88 16.85 4.75
C ASN A 216 -12.48 17.84 3.74
#